data_f604139b30108aff32e80e3e32b4298e
#
_entry.id   f604139b30108aff32e80e3e32b4298e
#
_cell.length_a   1.000
_cell.length_b   1.000
_cell.length_c   1.000
_cell.angle_alpha   90.00
_cell.angle_beta   90.00
_cell.angle_gamma   90.00
#
_symmetry.space_group_name_H-M   'P 1'
#
loop_
_entity.id
_entity.type
_entity.pdbx_description
1 polymer ?
#
loop_
_entity_poly.entity_id
_entity_poly.type
_entity_poly.pdbx_seq_one_letter_code
_entity_poly.pdbx_strand_id
1 'polypeptide(L)'
;MHRARDGNWRRRSVVAAVVLALGALPAAAMAADPAKVLRVLFNTAETSFDPQWASDAASDSIIENIYEAMLDYDYLARPLQLVPRTLEAMPTMHDNGATYVFRLKKGIYFTPDPAFKGKPRELTAADHAYGIKRLIDPGVKSPWRWLV
;
A
#
# COMPACT_ATOMS: atom_id res chain seq x y z
N MET A 1 -46.98 4.53 -60.79
CA MET A 1 -46.49 3.41 -59.95
C MET A 1 -45.41 3.89 -59.04
N HIS A 2 -45.75 4.44 -57.85
CA HIS A 2 -44.80 4.84 -56.86
C HIS A 2 -45.53 4.81 -55.53
N ARG A 3 -45.36 3.76 -54.72
CA ARG A 3 -45.66 3.71 -53.29
C ARG A 3 -45.42 2.32 -52.78
N ALA A 4 -44.21 2.04 -52.24
CA ALA A 4 -43.99 1.00 -51.25
C ALA A 4 -42.48 0.99 -50.83
N ARG A 5 -41.97 2.09 -50.31
CA ARG A 5 -40.59 2.07 -49.75
C ARG A 5 -40.43 2.64 -48.33
N ASP A 6 -41.47 3.22 -47.75
CA ASP A 6 -41.31 4.03 -46.53
C ASP A 6 -41.55 3.28 -45.21
N GLY A 7 -42.06 2.04 -45.25
CA GLY A 7 -42.39 1.29 -44.06
C GLY A 7 -41.18 0.64 -43.34
N ASN A 8 -40.16 0.25 -44.10
CA ASN A 8 -39.03 -0.51 -43.54
C ASN A 8 -37.96 0.37 -42.88
N TRP A 9 -37.86 1.63 -43.29
CA TRP A 9 -36.88 2.55 -42.72
C TRP A 9 -37.25 2.97 -41.29
N ARG A 10 -38.46 3.32 -41.03
CA ARG A 10 -38.98 3.66 -39.69
C ARG A 10 -38.86 2.49 -38.72
N ARG A 11 -39.15 1.26 -39.16
CA ARG A 11 -38.96 0.06 -38.31
C ARG A 11 -37.48 -0.20 -37.97
N ARG A 12 -36.57 0.00 -38.91
CA ARG A 12 -35.13 -0.15 -38.71
C ARG A 12 -34.58 0.91 -37.75
N SER A 13 -35.06 2.15 -37.84
CA SER A 13 -34.66 3.24 -36.95
C SER A 13 -35.16 3.02 -35.52
N VAL A 14 -36.38 2.52 -35.35
CA VAL A 14 -36.91 2.21 -34.01
C VAL A 14 -36.18 1.03 -33.37
N VAL A 15 -35.88 -0.02 -34.12
CA VAL A 15 -35.11 -1.17 -33.63
C VAL A 15 -33.69 -0.74 -33.26
N ALA A 16 -33.03 0.09 -34.07
CA ALA A 16 -31.70 0.62 -33.75
C ALA A 16 -31.69 1.51 -32.49
N ALA A 17 -32.73 2.34 -32.30
CA ALA A 17 -32.85 3.18 -31.10
C ALA A 17 -33.11 2.37 -29.84
N VAL A 18 -33.89 1.29 -29.92
CA VAL A 18 -34.13 0.39 -28.76
C VAL A 18 -32.88 -0.40 -28.38
N VAL A 19 -32.09 -0.87 -29.36
CA VAL A 19 -30.83 -1.57 -29.11
C VAL A 19 -29.78 -0.63 -28.48
N LEU A 20 -29.70 0.63 -28.91
CA LEU A 20 -28.84 1.62 -28.33
C LEU A 20 -29.28 1.98 -26.88
N ALA A 21 -30.57 2.05 -26.62
CA ALA A 21 -31.10 2.36 -25.30
C ALA A 21 -30.87 1.22 -24.28
N LEU A 22 -30.92 -0.05 -24.72
CA LEU A 22 -30.59 -1.20 -23.89
C LEU A 22 -29.08 -1.33 -23.62
N GLY A 23 -28.21 -0.85 -24.52
CA GLY A 23 -26.76 -0.85 -24.35
C GLY A 23 -26.25 0.26 -23.41
N ALA A 24 -27.08 1.25 -23.07
CA ALA A 24 -26.75 2.37 -22.21
C ALA A 24 -27.19 2.19 -20.74
N LEU A 25 -27.64 0.99 -20.35
CA LEU A 25 -27.83 0.69 -18.95
C LEU A 25 -26.47 0.74 -18.28
N PRO A 26 -26.21 1.68 -17.34
CA PRO A 26 -24.98 1.65 -16.57
C PRO A 26 -24.96 0.28 -15.86
N ALA A 27 -23.97 -0.55 -16.15
CA ALA A 27 -23.66 -1.68 -15.30
C ALA A 27 -23.43 -1.05 -13.92
N ALA A 28 -24.41 -1.16 -13.03
CA ALA A 28 -24.25 -0.76 -11.64
C ALA A 28 -23.04 -1.54 -11.15
N ALA A 29 -21.88 -0.90 -11.13
CA ALA A 29 -20.71 -1.46 -10.48
C ALA A 29 -21.17 -1.75 -9.05
N MET A 30 -21.33 -3.02 -8.71
CA MET A 30 -21.64 -3.46 -7.36
C MET A 30 -20.48 -2.95 -6.52
N ALA A 31 -20.65 -1.77 -5.92
CA ALA A 31 -19.70 -1.24 -4.97
C ALA A 31 -19.53 -2.29 -3.87
N ALA A 32 -18.29 -2.55 -3.48
CA ALA A 32 -18.02 -3.48 -2.39
C ALA A 32 -18.84 -3.06 -1.17
N ASP A 33 -19.54 -3.99 -0.56
CA ASP A 33 -20.32 -3.74 0.64
C ASP A 33 -19.38 -3.28 1.76
N PRO A 34 -19.46 -2.02 2.24
CA PRO A 34 -18.59 -1.52 3.29
C PRO A 34 -18.85 -2.18 4.65
N ALA A 35 -19.98 -2.85 4.82
CA ALA A 35 -20.32 -3.62 6.02
C ALA A 35 -19.78 -5.05 5.98
N LYS A 36 -19.20 -5.47 4.84
CA LYS A 36 -18.65 -6.82 4.70
C LYS A 36 -17.40 -6.98 5.54
N VAL A 37 -17.48 -7.83 6.56
CA VAL A 37 -16.35 -8.17 7.44
C VAL A 37 -15.63 -9.40 6.90
N LEU A 38 -14.35 -9.24 6.57
CA LEU A 38 -13.46 -10.36 6.28
C LEU A 38 -12.82 -10.82 7.60
N ARG A 39 -13.04 -12.08 7.96
CA ARG A 39 -12.37 -12.70 9.12
C ARG A 39 -11.22 -13.55 8.64
N VAL A 40 -10.01 -13.20 9.06
CA VAL A 40 -8.79 -13.94 8.75
C VAL A 40 -8.32 -14.65 10.00
N LEU A 41 -7.97 -15.92 9.88
CA LEU A 41 -7.43 -16.73 10.96
C LEU A 41 -5.92 -16.87 10.75
N PHE A 42 -5.14 -16.60 11.78
CA PHE A 42 -3.72 -16.96 11.83
C PHE A 42 -3.56 -18.36 12.44
N ASN A 43 -2.61 -19.12 11.94
CA ASN A 43 -2.31 -20.47 12.46
C ASN A 43 -1.66 -20.43 13.85
N THR A 44 -1.04 -19.32 14.20
CA THR A 44 -0.39 -19.06 15.50
C THR A 44 -0.74 -17.64 15.94
N ALA A 45 -0.70 -17.39 17.25
CA ALA A 45 -0.81 -16.05 17.78
C ALA A 45 0.47 -15.26 17.46
N GLU A 46 0.33 -13.95 17.33
CA GLU A 46 1.44 -12.99 17.24
C GLU A 46 2.25 -12.99 18.53
N THR A 47 3.57 -12.79 18.43
CA THR A 47 4.46 -12.71 19.58
C THR A 47 4.74 -11.27 19.98
N SER A 48 4.75 -10.33 19.04
CA SER A 48 5.00 -8.91 19.27
C SER A 48 4.55 -8.06 18.11
N PHE A 49 4.18 -6.81 18.37
CA PHE A 49 3.99 -5.77 17.35
C PHE A 49 5.18 -4.81 17.25
N ASP A 50 6.24 -5.06 18.00
CA ASP A 50 7.50 -4.32 17.87
C ASP A 50 8.38 -5.01 16.82
N PRO A 51 8.67 -4.34 15.66
CA PRO A 51 9.47 -4.92 14.59
C PRO A 51 10.89 -5.32 15.00
N GLN A 52 11.39 -4.78 16.13
CA GLN A 52 12.70 -5.16 16.65
C GLN A 52 12.68 -6.49 17.42
N TRP A 53 11.50 -7.00 17.77
CA TRP A 53 11.31 -8.22 18.56
C TRP A 53 10.63 -9.35 17.77
N ALA A 54 9.75 -8.99 16.83
CA ALA A 54 9.00 -9.95 16.06
C ALA A 54 9.92 -10.74 15.12
N SER A 55 9.71 -12.05 15.05
CA SER A 55 10.44 -12.95 14.15
C SER A 55 9.55 -14.08 13.61
N ASP A 56 8.23 -13.92 13.72
CA ASP A 56 7.24 -14.88 13.24
C ASP A 56 6.31 -14.25 12.19
N ALA A 57 5.79 -15.09 11.29
CA ALA A 57 4.97 -14.64 10.16
C ALA A 57 3.63 -13.98 10.55
N ALA A 58 3.06 -14.35 11.71
CA ALA A 58 1.80 -13.74 12.17
C ALA A 58 2.03 -12.30 12.62
N SER A 59 3.10 -12.06 13.41
CA SER A 59 3.54 -10.73 13.81
C SER A 59 3.92 -9.88 12.59
N ASP A 60 4.73 -10.41 11.67
CA ASP A 60 5.17 -9.69 10.47
C ASP A 60 4.00 -9.24 9.61
N SER A 61 3.00 -10.11 9.40
CA SER A 61 1.80 -9.76 8.63
C SER A 61 1.02 -8.57 9.21
N ILE A 62 1.08 -8.35 10.51
CA ILE A 62 0.45 -7.20 11.19
C ILE A 62 1.37 -5.99 11.12
N ILE A 63 2.67 -6.18 11.39
CA ILE A 63 3.69 -5.14 11.39
C ILE A 63 3.77 -4.43 10.04
N GLU A 64 3.73 -5.16 8.93
CA GLU A 64 3.73 -4.62 7.57
C GLU A 64 2.53 -3.69 7.27
N ASN A 65 1.45 -3.83 8.02
CA ASN A 65 0.27 -2.96 7.91
C ASN A 65 0.27 -1.77 8.89
N ILE A 66 1.16 -1.76 9.88
CA ILE A 66 1.26 -0.71 10.90
C ILE A 66 2.43 0.23 10.61
N TYR A 67 3.53 -0.31 10.09
CA TYR A 67 4.77 0.43 9.86
C TYR A 67 5.08 0.56 8.37
N GLU A 68 5.77 1.63 8.04
CA GLU A 68 6.28 1.86 6.69
C GLU A 68 7.80 1.80 6.66
N ALA A 69 8.34 0.98 5.77
CA ALA A 69 9.78 0.87 5.53
C ALA A 69 10.29 2.04 4.65
N MET A 70 11.60 2.24 4.62
CA MET A 70 12.24 3.18 3.69
C MET A 70 12.10 2.73 2.24
N LEU A 71 12.23 1.44 1.99
CA LEU A 71 12.11 0.78 0.70
C LEU A 71 11.05 -0.32 0.78
N ASP A 72 10.45 -0.63 -0.35
CA ASP A 72 9.47 -1.70 -0.48
C ASP A 72 9.67 -2.43 -1.80
N TYR A 73 9.03 -3.58 -1.97
CA TYR A 73 9.00 -4.27 -3.25
C TYR A 73 7.80 -3.83 -4.07
N ASP A 74 8.03 -3.53 -5.35
CA ASP A 74 6.91 -3.32 -6.28
C ASP A 74 6.14 -4.63 -6.44
N TYR A 75 4.89 -4.62 -5.95
CA TYR A 75 4.03 -5.81 -5.96
C TYR A 75 3.78 -6.37 -7.37
N LEU A 76 3.75 -5.52 -8.38
CA LEU A 76 3.43 -5.90 -9.76
C LEU A 76 4.67 -6.15 -10.62
N ALA A 77 5.84 -5.66 -10.23
CA ALA A 77 7.03 -5.79 -11.05
C ALA A 77 7.52 -7.24 -11.18
N ARG A 78 7.88 -7.62 -12.39
CA ARG A 78 8.53 -8.87 -12.73
C ARG A 78 9.68 -8.61 -13.71
N PRO A 79 10.93 -8.83 -13.33
CA PRO A 79 11.44 -9.35 -12.06
C PRO A 79 11.18 -8.42 -10.88
N LEU A 80 11.33 -8.94 -9.66
CA LEU A 80 11.15 -8.22 -8.41
C LEU A 80 12.02 -6.95 -8.37
N GLN A 81 11.43 -5.81 -8.01
CA GLN A 81 12.13 -4.51 -7.96
C GLN A 81 11.88 -3.84 -6.60
N LEU A 82 12.96 -3.29 -6.03
CA LEU A 82 12.86 -2.39 -4.88
C LEU A 82 12.46 -0.99 -5.34
N VAL A 83 11.54 -0.37 -4.61
CA VAL A 83 11.05 0.99 -4.85
C VAL A 83 11.13 1.83 -3.57
N PRO A 84 11.33 3.15 -3.68
CA PRO A 84 11.34 4.04 -2.52
C PRO A 84 9.91 4.23 -2.00
N ARG A 85 9.68 3.91 -0.71
CA ARG A 85 8.39 4.13 -0.05
C ARG A 85 8.36 5.45 0.72
N THR A 86 9.14 5.57 1.77
CA THR A 86 9.26 6.83 2.53
C THR A 86 10.43 7.71 2.06
N LEU A 87 11.21 7.25 1.09
CA LEU A 87 12.32 7.99 0.49
C LEU A 87 11.90 8.75 -0.76
N GLU A 88 12.55 9.89 -1.02
CA GLU A 88 12.37 10.68 -2.25
C GLU A 88 12.83 9.91 -3.50
N ALA A 89 13.88 9.11 -3.38
CA ALA A 89 14.48 8.28 -4.42
C ALA A 89 15.22 7.08 -3.81
N MET A 90 15.72 6.18 -4.65
CA MET A 90 16.62 5.13 -4.19
C MET A 90 17.87 5.75 -3.53
N PRO A 91 18.40 5.11 -2.48
CA PRO A 91 19.59 5.63 -1.78
C PRO A 91 20.78 5.72 -2.71
N THR A 92 21.60 6.75 -2.54
CA THR A 92 22.86 6.87 -3.27
C THR A 92 23.97 6.16 -2.50
N MET A 93 24.77 5.41 -3.24
CA MET A 93 25.89 4.63 -2.71
C MET A 93 27.21 5.34 -3.01
N HIS A 94 28.09 5.43 -2.03
CA HIS A 94 29.43 5.99 -2.13
C HIS A 94 30.46 5.01 -1.53
N ASP A 95 31.74 5.31 -1.73
CA ASP A 95 32.88 4.60 -1.14
C ASP A 95 32.81 3.07 -1.34
N ASN A 96 32.51 2.65 -2.58
CA ASN A 96 32.38 1.23 -2.95
C ASN A 96 31.37 0.45 -2.08
N GLY A 97 30.28 1.13 -1.65
CA GLY A 97 29.22 0.51 -0.86
C GLY A 97 29.40 0.64 0.66
N ALA A 98 30.43 1.37 1.12
CA ALA A 98 30.61 1.62 2.54
C ALA A 98 29.68 2.73 3.08
N THR A 99 29.21 3.62 2.20
CA THR A 99 28.33 4.73 2.59
C THR A 99 27.06 4.76 1.75
N TYR A 100 25.90 4.81 2.43
CA TYR A 100 24.59 4.99 1.80
C TYR A 100 23.93 6.26 2.32
N VAL A 101 23.41 7.07 1.39
CA VAL A 101 22.68 8.30 1.73
C VAL A 101 21.21 8.13 1.39
N PHE A 102 20.37 8.26 2.40
CA PHE A 102 18.91 8.18 2.33
C PHE A 102 18.31 9.57 2.47
N ARG A 103 17.39 9.95 1.56
CA ARG A 103 16.64 11.21 1.65
C ARG A 103 15.16 10.91 1.85
N LEU A 104 14.60 11.36 2.98
CA LEU A 104 13.19 11.14 3.30
C LEU A 104 12.30 12.11 2.55
N LYS A 105 11.14 11.64 2.11
CA LYS A 105 10.04 12.50 1.68
C LYS A 105 9.59 13.39 2.83
N LYS A 106 9.24 14.62 2.53
CA LYS A 106 8.57 15.52 3.48
C LYS A 106 7.06 15.25 3.53
N GLY A 107 6.42 15.66 4.62
CA GLY A 107 4.97 15.58 4.74
C GLY A 107 4.44 14.18 5.09
N ILE A 108 5.28 13.28 5.54
CA ILE A 108 4.86 11.98 6.11
C ILE A 108 4.67 12.18 7.62
N TYR A 109 3.46 11.90 8.11
CA TYR A 109 3.11 12.10 9.52
C TYR A 109 2.73 10.78 10.17
N PHE A 110 3.12 10.65 11.44
CA PHE A 110 2.62 9.57 12.29
C PHE A 110 1.13 9.70 12.53
N THR A 111 0.45 8.58 12.70
CA THR A 111 -0.94 8.56 13.16
C THR A 111 -1.08 9.36 14.45
N PRO A 112 -2.12 10.19 14.61
CA PRO A 112 -2.33 10.95 15.82
C PRO A 112 -2.33 10.05 17.06
N ASP A 113 -1.55 10.43 18.07
CA ASP A 113 -1.43 9.72 19.33
C ASP A 113 -1.49 10.71 20.50
N PRO A 114 -2.06 10.36 21.66
CA PRO A 114 -2.09 11.20 22.86
C PRO A 114 -0.71 11.67 23.31
N ALA A 115 0.35 10.88 23.08
CA ALA A 115 1.73 11.25 23.37
C ALA A 115 2.19 12.50 22.62
N PHE A 116 1.60 12.80 21.45
CA PHE A 116 1.92 14.00 20.67
C PHE A 116 1.15 15.24 21.11
N LYS A 117 0.29 15.12 22.14
CA LYS A 117 -0.45 16.26 22.73
C LYS A 117 -1.24 17.06 21.67
N GLY A 118 -1.85 16.37 20.73
CA GLY A 118 -2.64 16.97 19.63
C GLY A 118 -1.82 17.67 18.53
N LYS A 119 -0.48 17.56 18.54
CA LYS A 119 0.39 18.14 17.51
C LYS A 119 0.71 17.08 16.44
N PRO A 120 0.65 17.44 15.14
CA PRO A 120 1.15 16.56 14.10
C PRO A 120 2.64 16.26 14.31
N ARG A 121 3.03 15.00 14.19
CA ARG A 121 4.44 14.60 14.28
C ARG A 121 4.91 14.07 12.94
N GLU A 122 5.78 14.81 12.29
CA GLU A 122 6.38 14.42 11.01
C GLU A 122 7.48 13.39 11.23
N LEU A 123 7.58 12.43 10.29
CA LEU A 123 8.65 11.46 10.21
C LEU A 123 9.97 12.16 9.85
N THR A 124 11.02 11.88 10.62
CA THR A 124 12.34 12.47 10.43
C THR A 124 13.43 11.41 10.33
N ALA A 125 14.62 11.79 9.86
CA ALA A 125 15.78 10.89 9.81
C ALA A 125 16.18 10.38 11.22
N ALA A 126 15.90 11.14 12.26
CA ALA A 126 16.15 10.72 13.64
C ALA A 126 15.31 9.50 14.05
N ASP A 127 14.13 9.33 13.51
CA ASP A 127 13.25 8.19 13.78
C ASP A 127 13.83 6.89 13.23
N HIS A 128 14.33 6.93 11.99
CA HIS A 128 15.02 5.80 11.39
C HIS A 128 16.34 5.48 12.10
N ALA A 129 17.12 6.52 12.44
CA ALA A 129 18.36 6.33 13.21
C ALA A 129 18.09 5.73 14.60
N TYR A 130 16.97 6.11 15.24
CA TYR A 130 16.55 5.50 16.50
C TYR A 130 16.19 4.02 16.31
N GLY A 131 15.46 3.66 15.27
CA GLY A 131 15.14 2.26 14.94
C GLY A 131 16.39 1.40 14.77
N ILE A 132 17.39 1.89 14.01
CA ILE A 132 18.67 1.19 13.82
C ILE A 132 19.42 1.04 15.15
N LYS A 133 19.49 2.10 15.97
CA LYS A 133 20.12 2.04 17.29
C LYS A 133 19.46 1.02 18.19
N ARG A 134 18.14 0.90 18.17
CA ARG A 134 17.42 -0.13 18.93
C ARG A 134 17.80 -1.55 18.51
N LEU A 135 18.11 -1.75 17.23
CA LEU A 135 18.50 -3.06 16.70
C LEU A 135 19.76 -3.61 17.38
N ILE A 136 20.71 -2.73 17.67
CA ILE A 136 22.01 -3.08 18.31
C ILE A 136 21.99 -2.93 19.82
N ASP A 137 20.95 -2.35 20.42
CA ASP A 137 20.83 -2.14 21.85
C ASP A 137 20.75 -3.49 22.59
N PRO A 138 21.70 -3.81 23.51
CA PRO A 138 21.67 -5.03 24.29
C PRO A 138 20.41 -5.18 25.16
N GLY A 139 19.79 -4.07 25.57
CA GLY A 139 18.57 -4.05 26.37
C GLY A 139 17.35 -4.52 25.57
N VAL A 140 17.33 -4.26 24.29
CA VAL A 140 16.24 -4.70 23.37
C VAL A 140 16.36 -6.19 23.05
N LYS A 141 17.56 -6.75 22.98
CA LYS A 141 17.80 -8.17 22.64
C LYS A 141 17.17 -8.60 21.30
N SER A 142 17.25 -7.73 20.31
CA SER A 142 16.66 -7.99 18.99
C SER A 142 17.21 -9.28 18.37
N PRO A 143 16.36 -10.18 17.84
CA PRO A 143 16.80 -11.33 17.07
C PRO A 143 17.49 -10.95 15.75
N TRP A 144 17.30 -9.70 15.29
CA TRP A 144 17.85 -9.16 14.05
C TRP A 144 19.19 -8.44 14.21
N ARG A 145 19.78 -8.46 15.42
CA ARG A 145 21.06 -7.78 15.72
C ARG A 145 22.20 -8.16 14.77
N TRP A 146 22.14 -9.33 14.17
CA TRP A 146 23.16 -9.83 13.24
C TRP A 146 23.15 -9.12 11.86
N LEU A 147 22.13 -8.31 11.56
CA LEU A 147 22.03 -7.54 10.31
C LEU A 147 22.95 -6.31 10.26
N VAL A 148 23.55 -5.89 11.37
CA VAL A 148 24.38 -4.69 11.52
C VAL A 148 25.70 -4.98 12.19
#